data_1bd8a1632857251c1b886542237bcbbe
#
_entry.id   1bd8a1632857251c1b886542237bcbbe
#
_cell.length_a   1.000
_cell.length_b   1.000
_cell.length_c   1.000
_cell.angle_alpha   90.00
_cell.angle_beta   90.00
_cell.angle_gamma   90.00
#
_symmetry.space_group_name_H-M   'P 1'
#
loop_
_entity.id
_entity.type
_entity.pdbx_description
1 polymer ?
#
loop_
_entity_poly.entity_id
_entity_poly.type
_entity_poly.pdbx_seq_one_letter_code
_entity_poly.pdbx_strand_id
1 'polypeptide(L)'
;MIEGGFPENTVNLVAGPTGSAKSLFGMQFIFNGAKDYKDVGVYLTLEERKENIKKAMECFGMDVATYEKEGILILVDVGKIRSKFHSEDDIKKGIVGFAKLQNFLGNFLKSTKAKRLVLDSITAAGLFYKENELLRQELFAFTSFLQNLNITSLLITESLNESGDKTRYGVEQFIADSFINLGLERMSGELRRSITIRKMRFTRHNTKVHPLLITPNGIVIEAEAEVF
;
A
#
# COMPACT_ATOMS: atom_id res chain seq x y z
N MET A 1 14.55 12.23 -2.55
CA MET A 1 13.40 12.07 -3.48
C MET A 1 12.18 12.89 -3.05
N ILE A 2 11.80 12.89 -1.80
CA ILE A 2 10.67 13.65 -1.25
C ILE A 2 11.21 14.54 -0.12
N GLU A 3 10.90 15.82 -0.12
CA GLU A 3 11.31 16.74 0.94
C GLU A 3 10.44 16.49 2.19
N GLY A 4 11.04 15.88 3.23
CA GLY A 4 10.36 15.58 4.49
C GLY A 4 9.53 14.27 4.52
N GLY A 5 9.48 13.50 3.43
CA GLY A 5 8.71 12.26 3.34
C GLY A 5 7.27 12.44 2.87
N PHE A 6 6.41 11.44 3.11
CA PHE A 6 4.98 11.54 2.78
C PHE A 6 4.31 12.63 3.62
N PRO A 7 3.57 13.57 3.00
CA PRO A 7 2.78 14.52 3.77
C PRO A 7 1.77 13.80 4.67
N GLU A 8 1.60 14.31 5.88
CA GLU A 8 0.65 13.72 6.83
C GLU A 8 -0.79 13.76 6.30
N ASN A 9 -1.57 12.78 6.68
CA ASN A 9 -3.01 12.69 6.37
C ASN A 9 -3.31 12.62 4.86
N THR A 10 -2.38 12.07 4.08
CA THR A 10 -2.54 11.87 2.64
C THR A 10 -2.78 10.42 2.28
N VAL A 11 -3.44 10.22 1.14
CA VAL A 11 -3.62 8.90 0.52
C VAL A 11 -2.59 8.74 -0.60
N ASN A 12 -1.71 7.79 -0.44
CA ASN A 12 -0.57 7.55 -1.31
C ASN A 12 -0.75 6.22 -2.06
N LEU A 13 -0.61 6.23 -3.37
CA LEU A 13 -0.70 5.05 -4.22
C LEU A 13 0.69 4.53 -4.56
N VAL A 14 0.91 3.23 -4.36
CA VAL A 14 2.11 2.52 -4.83
C VAL A 14 1.68 1.46 -5.83
N ALA A 15 2.09 1.64 -7.08
CA ALA A 15 1.81 0.70 -8.17
C ALA A 15 3.09 0.03 -8.67
N GLY A 16 2.96 -1.17 -9.20
CA GLY A 16 4.06 -1.89 -9.84
C GLY A 16 3.69 -3.32 -10.22
N PRO A 17 4.47 -3.97 -11.09
CA PRO A 17 4.26 -5.37 -11.45
C PRO A 17 4.57 -6.31 -10.28
N THR A 18 4.19 -7.58 -10.43
CA THR A 18 4.60 -8.63 -9.48
C THR A 18 6.13 -8.70 -9.39
N GLY A 19 6.67 -8.76 -8.16
CA GLY A 19 8.12 -8.78 -7.92
C GLY A 19 8.80 -7.41 -7.83
N SER A 20 8.09 -6.29 -8.01
CA SER A 20 8.65 -4.94 -7.89
C SER A 20 8.87 -4.45 -6.44
N ALA A 21 8.57 -5.28 -5.43
CA ALA A 21 8.75 -5.02 -3.99
C ALA A 21 7.69 -4.11 -3.35
N LYS A 22 6.48 -4.00 -3.89
CA LYS A 22 5.37 -3.19 -3.33
C LYS A 22 5.06 -3.53 -1.87
N SER A 23 4.85 -4.82 -1.58
CA SER A 23 4.53 -5.28 -0.21
C SER A 23 5.67 -4.96 0.76
N LEU A 24 6.93 -5.18 0.36
CA LEU A 24 8.09 -4.82 1.18
C LEU A 24 8.18 -3.31 1.43
N PHE A 25 7.84 -2.49 0.43
CA PHE A 25 7.76 -1.03 0.59
C PHE A 25 6.71 -0.64 1.64
N GLY A 26 5.53 -1.26 1.60
CA GLY A 26 4.49 -1.07 2.61
C GLY A 26 4.91 -1.55 4.00
N MET A 27 5.54 -2.72 4.10
CA MET A 27 6.07 -3.25 5.35
C MET A 27 7.07 -2.28 5.99
N GLN A 28 8.04 -1.79 5.20
CA GLN A 28 9.06 -0.86 5.68
C GLN A 28 8.46 0.49 6.09
N PHE A 29 7.44 0.99 5.38
CA PHE A 29 6.73 2.21 5.75
C PHE A 29 6.08 2.12 7.14
N ILE A 30 5.41 1.00 7.45
CA ILE A 30 4.79 0.76 8.75
C ILE A 30 5.85 0.55 9.84
N PHE A 31 6.86 -0.26 9.55
CA PHE A 31 7.92 -0.58 10.51
C PHE A 31 8.72 0.66 10.92
N ASN A 32 9.14 1.48 9.94
CA ASN A 32 9.89 2.72 10.22
C ASN A 32 9.00 3.71 11.00
N GLY A 33 7.69 3.75 10.73
CA GLY A 33 6.76 4.54 11.53
C GLY A 33 6.75 4.14 13.00
N ALA A 34 6.65 2.84 13.27
CA ALA A 34 6.67 2.30 14.63
C ALA A 34 8.03 2.53 15.32
N LYS A 35 9.12 2.26 14.60
CA LYS A 35 10.49 2.33 15.13
C LYS A 35 10.92 3.77 15.41
N ASP A 36 10.81 4.65 14.44
CA ASP A 36 11.46 5.96 14.45
C ASP A 36 10.54 7.05 15.02
N TYR A 37 9.21 6.90 14.89
CA TYR A 37 8.23 7.93 15.26
C TYR A 37 7.25 7.48 16.34
N LYS A 38 7.25 6.20 16.72
CA LYS A 38 6.24 5.60 17.62
C LYS A 38 4.80 5.77 17.09
N ASP A 39 4.66 5.88 15.78
CA ASP A 39 3.36 5.93 15.11
C ASP A 39 2.71 4.55 15.14
N VAL A 40 1.45 4.49 15.60
CA VAL A 40 0.68 3.26 15.48
C VAL A 40 0.39 3.01 14.01
N GLY A 41 0.93 1.90 13.49
CA GLY A 41 0.81 1.49 12.10
C GLY A 41 -0.03 0.23 11.93
N VAL A 42 -0.95 0.25 10.98
CA VAL A 42 -1.78 -0.89 10.60
C VAL A 42 -1.42 -1.36 9.20
N TYR A 43 -1.02 -2.62 9.06
CA TYR A 43 -0.85 -3.29 7.78
C TYR A 43 -2.05 -4.22 7.55
N LEU A 44 -2.86 -3.90 6.59
CA LEU A 44 -4.04 -4.67 6.21
C LEU A 44 -3.74 -5.46 4.94
N THR A 45 -3.69 -6.78 5.04
CA THR A 45 -3.55 -7.65 3.88
C THR A 45 -4.87 -8.25 3.45
N LEU A 46 -5.13 -8.23 2.13
CA LEU A 46 -6.29 -8.84 1.49
C LEU A 46 -5.96 -10.17 0.79
N GLU A 47 -4.68 -10.42 0.53
CA GLU A 47 -4.21 -11.55 -0.28
C GLU A 47 -3.38 -12.54 0.53
N GLU A 48 -2.45 -12.04 1.33
CA GLU A 48 -1.52 -12.88 2.08
C GLU A 48 -1.96 -13.07 3.53
N ARG A 49 -1.54 -14.19 4.13
CA ARG A 49 -1.71 -14.42 5.56
C ARG A 49 -0.77 -13.53 6.36
N LYS A 50 -1.25 -13.00 7.50
CA LYS A 50 -0.43 -12.15 8.36
C LYS A 50 0.86 -12.84 8.83
N GLU A 51 0.85 -14.16 8.99
CA GLU A 51 2.01 -14.94 9.38
C GLU A 51 3.13 -14.88 8.32
N ASN A 52 2.77 -14.87 7.02
CA ASN A 52 3.72 -14.71 5.93
C ASN A 52 4.30 -13.30 5.89
N ILE A 53 3.45 -12.28 6.07
CA ILE A 53 3.88 -10.88 6.15
C ILE A 53 4.88 -10.70 7.30
N LYS A 54 4.56 -11.23 8.49
CA LYS A 54 5.45 -11.18 9.65
C LYS A 54 6.79 -11.84 9.35
N LYS A 55 6.78 -13.06 8.82
CA LYS A 55 8.00 -13.79 8.45
C LYS A 55 8.82 -13.01 7.42
N ALA A 56 8.17 -12.41 6.42
CA ALA A 56 8.85 -11.59 5.42
C ALA A 56 9.54 -10.39 6.06
N MET A 57 8.85 -9.67 6.96
CA MET A 57 9.43 -8.53 7.69
C MET A 57 10.64 -8.95 8.54
N GLU A 58 10.54 -10.06 9.26
CA GLU A 58 11.62 -10.61 10.08
C GLU A 58 12.86 -10.99 9.23
N CYS A 59 12.66 -11.52 8.00
CA CYS A 59 13.76 -11.80 7.06
C CYS A 59 14.56 -10.55 6.66
N PHE A 60 13.97 -9.37 6.77
CA PHE A 60 14.61 -8.08 6.53
C PHE A 60 15.04 -7.35 7.82
N GLY A 61 15.18 -8.07 8.92
CA GLY A 61 15.62 -7.51 10.20
C GLY A 61 14.62 -6.60 10.89
N MET A 62 13.34 -6.64 10.49
CA MET A 62 12.28 -5.88 11.14
C MET A 62 11.74 -6.65 12.34
N ASP A 63 11.98 -6.18 13.56
CA ASP A 63 11.49 -6.80 14.79
C ASP A 63 10.00 -6.55 14.99
N VAL A 64 9.18 -7.32 14.27
CA VAL A 64 7.72 -7.20 14.32
C VAL A 64 7.17 -7.61 15.68
N ALA A 65 7.77 -8.63 16.30
CA ALA A 65 7.25 -9.21 17.54
C ALA A 65 7.22 -8.20 18.69
N THR A 66 8.27 -7.41 18.84
CA THR A 66 8.35 -6.35 19.84
C THR A 66 7.27 -5.29 19.63
N TYR A 67 7.14 -4.77 18.41
CA TYR A 67 6.17 -3.69 18.12
C TYR A 67 4.71 -4.17 18.10
N GLU A 68 4.44 -5.44 17.75
CA GLU A 68 3.11 -6.05 17.94
C GLU A 68 2.74 -6.14 19.43
N LYS A 69 3.67 -6.58 20.29
CA LYS A 69 3.46 -6.67 21.74
C LYS A 69 3.20 -5.30 22.37
N GLU A 70 3.85 -4.27 21.89
CA GLU A 70 3.64 -2.88 22.31
C GLU A 70 2.34 -2.28 21.75
N GLY A 71 1.67 -2.95 20.81
CA GLY A 71 0.46 -2.45 20.15
C GLY A 71 0.71 -1.30 19.16
N ILE A 72 1.96 -1.07 18.77
CA ILE A 72 2.35 0.01 17.84
C ILE A 72 2.32 -0.48 16.37
N LEU A 73 2.59 -1.77 16.13
CA LEU A 73 2.48 -2.40 14.82
C LEU A 73 1.38 -3.45 14.84
N ILE A 74 0.40 -3.31 13.94
CA ILE A 74 -0.78 -4.17 13.91
C ILE A 74 -0.91 -4.79 12.52
N LEU A 75 -0.81 -6.12 12.44
CA LEU A 75 -1.02 -6.87 11.21
C LEU A 75 -2.44 -7.47 11.20
N VAL A 76 -3.21 -7.14 10.17
CA VAL A 76 -4.60 -7.59 10.00
C VAL A 76 -4.73 -8.38 8.71
N ASP A 77 -5.16 -9.63 8.82
CA ASP A 77 -5.48 -10.52 7.68
C ASP A 77 -7.00 -10.50 7.45
N VAL A 78 -7.41 -9.75 6.42
CA VAL A 78 -8.83 -9.66 6.04
C VAL A 78 -9.31 -10.96 5.37
N GLY A 79 -8.40 -11.75 4.80
CA GLY A 79 -8.74 -13.06 4.25
C GLY A 79 -9.40 -13.98 5.27
N LYS A 80 -8.90 -13.96 6.52
CA LYS A 80 -9.52 -14.69 7.66
C LYS A 80 -10.85 -14.08 8.12
N ILE A 81 -11.03 -12.79 7.94
CA ILE A 81 -12.25 -12.06 8.31
C ILE A 81 -13.26 -12.10 7.15
N ARG A 82 -12.78 -12.35 5.92
CA ARG A 82 -13.57 -12.36 4.70
C ARG A 82 -14.80 -13.29 4.77
N SER A 83 -14.68 -14.45 5.42
CA SER A 83 -15.82 -15.34 5.68
C SER A 83 -16.91 -14.71 6.57
N LYS A 84 -16.56 -13.70 7.39
CA LYS A 84 -17.52 -12.95 8.21
C LYS A 84 -18.19 -11.80 7.45
N PHE A 85 -17.64 -11.41 6.30
CA PHE A 85 -18.16 -10.36 5.43
C PHE A 85 -18.98 -10.90 4.25
N HIS A 86 -19.01 -12.23 4.04
CA HIS A 86 -19.69 -12.87 2.94
C HIS A 86 -20.84 -13.73 3.45
N SER A 87 -22.07 -13.25 3.27
CA SER A 87 -23.19 -14.13 3.06
C SER A 87 -23.22 -14.52 1.56
N GLU A 88 -23.78 -15.69 1.21
CA GLU A 88 -23.95 -16.09 -0.19
C GLU A 88 -24.74 -15.05 -1.00
N ASP A 89 -25.64 -14.31 -0.34
CA ASP A 89 -26.41 -13.20 -0.93
C ASP A 89 -25.58 -11.96 -1.25
N ASP A 90 -24.54 -11.66 -0.46
CA ASP A 90 -23.64 -10.53 -0.70
C ASP A 90 -22.75 -10.78 -1.91
N ILE A 91 -22.31 -12.04 -2.09
CA ILE A 91 -21.53 -12.47 -3.27
C ILE A 91 -22.38 -12.34 -4.55
N LYS A 92 -23.66 -12.75 -4.48
CA LYS A 92 -24.60 -12.64 -5.60
C LYS A 92 -24.95 -11.20 -5.97
N LYS A 93 -24.91 -10.27 -4.99
CA LYS A 93 -25.25 -8.86 -5.19
C LYS A 93 -24.04 -7.98 -5.49
N GLY A 94 -22.82 -8.51 -5.50
CA GLY A 94 -21.59 -7.73 -5.75
C GLY A 94 -21.27 -6.66 -4.69
N ILE A 95 -21.86 -6.76 -3.49
CA ILE A 95 -21.87 -5.68 -2.48
C ILE A 95 -20.69 -5.79 -1.49
N VAL A 96 -19.63 -6.52 -1.80
CA VAL A 96 -18.56 -6.79 -0.83
C VAL A 96 -17.29 -5.99 -1.13
N GLY A 97 -17.45 -4.77 -1.48
CA GLY A 97 -16.33 -3.91 -1.80
C GLY A 97 -15.92 -2.98 -0.67
N PHE A 98 -15.47 -1.83 -1.08
CA PHE A 98 -14.90 -0.78 -0.25
C PHE A 98 -15.86 -0.30 0.85
N ALA A 99 -17.18 -0.30 0.66
CA ALA A 99 -18.14 0.14 1.67
C ALA A 99 -18.07 -0.68 2.98
N LYS A 100 -17.96 -2.03 2.89
CA LYS A 100 -17.79 -2.86 4.08
C LYS A 100 -16.42 -2.69 4.71
N LEU A 101 -15.40 -2.52 3.88
CA LEU A 101 -14.05 -2.23 4.35
C LEU A 101 -14.00 -0.89 5.10
N GLN A 102 -14.68 0.15 4.61
CA GLN A 102 -14.84 1.45 5.29
C GLN A 102 -15.47 1.29 6.68
N ASN A 103 -16.58 0.55 6.78
CA ASN A 103 -17.26 0.33 8.06
C ASN A 103 -16.37 -0.38 9.09
N PHE A 104 -15.64 -1.40 8.66
CA PHE A 104 -14.67 -2.09 9.51
C PHE A 104 -13.53 -1.16 9.93
N LEU A 105 -12.88 -0.51 8.96
CA LEU A 105 -11.72 0.34 9.18
C LEU A 105 -12.06 1.57 10.03
N GLY A 106 -13.25 2.17 9.86
CA GLY A 106 -13.62 3.39 10.57
C GLY A 106 -13.57 3.25 12.08
N ASN A 107 -14.12 2.15 12.61
CA ASN A 107 -14.08 1.86 14.04
C ASN A 107 -12.70 1.34 14.48
N PHE A 108 -12.10 0.45 13.69
CA PHE A 108 -10.84 -0.18 14.02
C PHE A 108 -9.68 0.84 14.09
N LEU A 109 -9.51 1.68 13.08
CA LEU A 109 -8.44 2.67 13.03
C LEU A 109 -8.58 3.75 14.12
N LYS A 110 -9.82 4.15 14.45
CA LYS A 110 -10.08 5.08 15.57
C LYS A 110 -9.73 4.44 16.91
N SER A 111 -10.15 3.20 17.16
CA SER A 111 -9.90 2.51 18.42
C SER A 111 -8.41 2.24 18.66
N THR A 112 -7.65 1.98 17.62
CA THR A 112 -6.20 1.77 17.69
C THR A 112 -5.39 3.05 17.69
N LYS A 113 -6.00 4.21 17.44
CA LYS A 113 -5.33 5.52 17.26
C LYS A 113 -4.25 5.45 16.16
N ALA A 114 -4.54 4.70 15.10
CA ALA A 114 -3.60 4.51 14.00
C ALA A 114 -3.23 5.85 13.34
N LYS A 115 -1.95 6.00 13.03
CA LYS A 115 -1.38 7.12 12.27
C LYS A 115 -1.01 6.74 10.86
N ARG A 116 -0.70 5.46 10.65
CA ARG A 116 -0.31 4.90 9.35
C ARG A 116 -1.17 3.70 9.00
N LEU A 117 -1.56 3.62 7.73
CA LEU A 117 -2.27 2.48 7.18
C LEU A 117 -1.57 2.01 5.90
N VAL A 118 -1.39 0.70 5.76
CA VAL A 118 -1.09 0.07 4.47
C VAL A 118 -2.25 -0.85 4.12
N LEU A 119 -2.74 -0.77 2.89
CA LEU A 119 -3.73 -1.68 2.33
C LEU A 119 -3.11 -2.44 1.14
N ASP A 120 -2.88 -3.73 1.31
CA ASP A 120 -2.24 -4.62 0.33
C ASP A 120 -3.18 -5.80 -0.04
N SER A 121 -3.89 -5.75 -1.19
CA SER A 121 -3.88 -4.70 -2.20
C SER A 121 -5.31 -4.23 -2.52
N ILE A 122 -5.44 -3.01 -3.03
CA ILE A 122 -6.73 -2.54 -3.56
C ILE A 122 -7.13 -3.31 -4.83
N THR A 123 -6.17 -3.92 -5.52
CA THR A 123 -6.43 -4.82 -6.65
C THR A 123 -7.36 -5.96 -6.23
N ALA A 124 -7.08 -6.59 -5.08
CA ALA A 124 -7.93 -7.68 -4.57
C ALA A 124 -9.34 -7.20 -4.19
N ALA A 125 -9.46 -6.00 -3.63
CA ALA A 125 -10.77 -5.40 -3.35
C ALA A 125 -11.53 -5.06 -4.63
N GLY A 126 -10.82 -4.64 -5.67
CA GLY A 126 -11.40 -4.28 -6.97
C GLY A 126 -11.97 -5.46 -7.77
N LEU A 127 -11.52 -6.69 -7.52
CA LEU A 127 -12.02 -7.89 -8.20
C LEU A 127 -13.53 -8.15 -8.01
N PHE A 128 -14.14 -7.52 -7.01
CA PHE A 128 -15.57 -7.63 -6.73
C PHE A 128 -16.45 -6.74 -7.63
N TYR A 129 -15.84 -5.80 -8.34
CA TYR A 129 -16.56 -4.86 -9.21
C TYR A 129 -16.46 -5.30 -10.67
N LYS A 130 -17.61 -5.49 -11.32
CA LYS A 130 -17.66 -5.85 -12.73
C LYS A 130 -17.54 -4.63 -13.66
N GLU A 131 -17.95 -3.46 -13.18
CA GLU A 131 -17.99 -2.22 -13.94
C GLU A 131 -16.93 -1.25 -13.42
N ASN A 132 -16.09 -0.75 -14.31
CA ASN A 132 -15.01 0.20 -13.97
C ASN A 132 -15.55 1.50 -13.38
N GLU A 133 -16.71 1.97 -13.83
CA GLU A 133 -17.31 3.21 -13.33
C GLU A 133 -17.75 3.07 -11.87
N LEU A 134 -18.37 1.96 -11.51
CA LEU A 134 -18.74 1.68 -10.11
C LEU A 134 -17.49 1.56 -9.23
N LEU A 135 -16.47 0.85 -9.70
CA LEU A 135 -15.18 0.75 -8.99
C LEU A 135 -14.57 2.14 -8.77
N ARG A 136 -14.61 3.01 -9.77
CA ARG A 136 -14.09 4.38 -9.66
C ARG A 136 -14.83 5.19 -8.59
N GLN A 137 -16.15 5.12 -8.55
CA GLN A 137 -16.97 5.79 -7.53
C GLN A 137 -16.66 5.29 -6.13
N GLU A 138 -16.55 3.98 -5.96
CA GLU A 138 -16.25 3.35 -4.68
C GLU A 138 -14.81 3.66 -4.21
N LEU A 139 -13.83 3.65 -5.11
CA LEU A 139 -12.46 4.06 -4.80
C LEU A 139 -12.39 5.54 -4.40
N PHE A 140 -13.13 6.41 -5.09
CA PHE A 140 -13.21 7.82 -4.73
C PHE A 140 -13.82 8.02 -3.34
N ALA A 141 -14.93 7.34 -3.04
CA ALA A 141 -15.54 7.36 -1.71
C ALA A 141 -14.59 6.82 -0.63
N PHE A 142 -13.86 5.74 -0.94
CA PHE A 142 -12.90 5.13 -0.02
C PHE A 142 -11.71 6.04 0.28
N THR A 143 -11.13 6.68 -0.73
CA THR A 143 -10.01 7.62 -0.51
C THR A 143 -10.46 8.86 0.27
N SER A 144 -11.64 9.41 -0.03
CA SER A 144 -12.22 10.51 0.74
C SER A 144 -12.47 10.12 2.20
N PHE A 145 -12.92 8.89 2.45
CA PHE A 145 -13.08 8.35 3.79
C PHE A 145 -11.73 8.29 4.53
N LEU A 146 -10.66 7.78 3.89
CA LEU A 146 -9.33 7.70 4.52
C LEU A 146 -8.76 9.08 4.85
N GLN A 147 -8.92 10.08 3.96
CA GLN A 147 -8.51 11.46 4.21
C GLN A 147 -9.21 12.04 5.45
N ASN A 148 -10.51 11.76 5.64
CA ASN A 148 -11.29 12.21 6.80
C ASN A 148 -10.89 11.53 8.13
N LEU A 149 -10.13 10.44 8.08
CA LEU A 149 -9.61 9.79 9.29
C LEU A 149 -8.32 10.43 9.84
N ASN A 150 -7.73 11.38 9.12
CA ASN A 150 -6.43 11.97 9.46
C ASN A 150 -5.31 10.92 9.64
N ILE A 151 -5.22 10.00 8.70
CA ILE A 151 -4.24 8.90 8.68
C ILE A 151 -3.45 8.98 7.38
N THR A 152 -2.12 8.84 7.46
CA THR A 152 -1.29 8.70 6.27
C THR A 152 -1.41 7.27 5.74
N SER A 153 -2.08 7.12 4.60
CA SER A 153 -2.42 5.83 4.02
C SER A 153 -1.59 5.52 2.79
N LEU A 154 -1.15 4.26 2.68
CA LEU A 154 -0.46 3.72 1.52
C LEU A 154 -1.33 2.61 0.92
N LEU A 155 -1.81 2.82 -0.29
CA LEU A 155 -2.61 1.88 -1.05
C LEU A 155 -1.73 1.18 -2.08
N ILE A 156 -1.66 -0.14 -2.02
CA ILE A 156 -0.88 -0.94 -2.96
C ILE A 156 -1.80 -1.43 -4.09
N THR A 157 -1.36 -1.29 -5.33
CA THR A 157 -2.06 -1.78 -6.51
C THR A 157 -1.10 -2.46 -7.48
N GLU A 158 -1.62 -3.38 -8.30
CA GLU A 158 -0.85 -3.97 -9.39
C GLU A 158 -0.83 -3.04 -10.61
N SER A 159 0.25 -3.12 -11.38
CA SER A 159 0.33 -2.55 -12.71
C SER A 159 0.27 -3.62 -13.78
N LEU A 160 -0.19 -3.23 -14.97
CA LEU A 160 -0.32 -4.13 -16.14
C LEU A 160 0.95 -4.22 -16.98
N ASN A 161 1.94 -3.38 -16.70
CA ASN A 161 3.18 -3.30 -17.46
C ASN A 161 4.41 -3.24 -16.54
N GLU A 162 5.58 -3.55 -17.10
CA GLU A 162 6.86 -3.61 -16.38
C GLU A 162 7.30 -2.25 -15.84
N SER A 163 7.03 -1.16 -16.57
CA SER A 163 7.30 0.21 -16.11
C SER A 163 6.41 0.66 -14.94
N GLY A 164 5.33 -0.08 -14.65
CA GLY A 164 4.45 0.18 -13.50
C GLY A 164 3.49 1.36 -13.70
N ASP A 165 3.48 2.03 -14.84
CA ASP A 165 2.73 3.27 -15.07
C ASP A 165 1.26 3.07 -15.46
N LYS A 166 0.87 1.83 -15.78
CA LYS A 166 -0.52 1.45 -16.07
C LYS A 166 -1.09 0.62 -14.93
N THR A 167 -1.83 1.26 -14.04
CA THR A 167 -2.54 0.58 -12.96
C THR A 167 -3.62 -0.35 -13.51
N ARG A 168 -3.98 -1.38 -12.76
CA ARG A 168 -4.86 -2.45 -13.21
C ARG A 168 -6.23 -1.95 -13.70
N TYR A 169 -6.79 -0.98 -13.01
CA TYR A 169 -8.10 -0.41 -13.34
C TYR A 169 -8.02 0.94 -14.05
N GLY A 170 -6.83 1.56 -14.13
CA GLY A 170 -6.58 2.81 -14.84
C GLY A 170 -7.19 4.06 -14.19
N VAL A 171 -7.73 3.94 -12.99
CA VAL A 171 -8.43 5.03 -12.29
C VAL A 171 -7.78 5.40 -10.96
N GLU A 172 -7.03 4.51 -10.36
CA GLU A 172 -6.48 4.61 -9.00
C GLU A 172 -5.54 5.82 -8.86
N GLN A 173 -4.75 6.11 -9.89
CA GLN A 173 -3.80 7.22 -9.88
C GLN A 173 -4.46 8.60 -9.79
N PHE A 174 -5.73 8.72 -10.18
CA PHE A 174 -6.43 10.01 -10.18
C PHE A 174 -6.97 10.38 -8.80
N ILE A 175 -7.27 9.38 -7.97
CA ILE A 175 -7.92 9.57 -6.67
C ILE A 175 -6.95 9.79 -5.52
N ALA A 176 -5.70 9.34 -5.63
CA ALA A 176 -4.68 9.47 -4.60
C ALA A 176 -3.99 10.84 -4.64
N ASP A 177 -3.44 11.27 -3.50
CA ASP A 177 -2.64 12.51 -3.39
C ASP A 177 -1.25 12.32 -3.97
N SER A 178 -0.70 11.13 -3.88
CA SER A 178 0.56 10.77 -4.55
C SER A 178 0.43 9.51 -5.39
N PHE A 179 1.31 9.39 -6.39
CA PHE A 179 1.47 8.20 -7.20
C PHE A 179 2.95 7.84 -7.31
N ILE A 180 3.32 6.72 -6.69
CA ILE A 180 4.66 6.15 -6.69
C ILE A 180 4.63 4.90 -7.55
N ASN A 181 5.57 4.83 -8.45
CA ASN A 181 5.68 3.78 -9.42
C ASN A 181 6.91 2.94 -9.14
N LEU A 182 6.74 1.64 -8.94
CA LEU A 182 7.82 0.67 -8.79
C LEU A 182 7.93 -0.13 -10.10
N GLY A 183 9.00 0.10 -10.85
CA GLY A 183 9.32 -0.64 -12.07
C GLY A 183 10.08 -1.94 -11.79
N LEU A 184 9.98 -2.88 -12.72
CA LEU A 184 10.78 -4.10 -12.77
C LEU A 184 11.06 -4.42 -14.23
N GLU A 185 12.19 -4.00 -14.72
CA GLU A 185 12.54 -4.08 -16.15
C GLU A 185 13.76 -4.95 -16.38
N ARG A 186 13.79 -5.62 -17.52
CA ARG A 186 14.94 -6.41 -17.93
C ARG A 186 15.98 -5.51 -18.60
N MET A 187 17.15 -5.40 -17.98
CA MET A 187 18.29 -4.65 -18.51
C MET A 187 19.52 -5.55 -18.52
N SER A 188 20.16 -5.69 -19.69
CA SER A 188 21.38 -6.50 -19.86
C SER A 188 21.29 -7.93 -19.31
N GLY A 189 20.10 -8.55 -19.44
CA GLY A 189 19.86 -9.93 -18.97
C GLY A 189 19.43 -10.07 -17.50
N GLU A 190 19.44 -9.01 -16.72
CA GLU A 190 19.02 -8.97 -15.33
C GLU A 190 17.72 -8.22 -15.13
N LEU A 191 16.96 -8.58 -14.09
CA LEU A 191 15.81 -7.81 -13.66
C LEU A 191 16.24 -6.72 -12.67
N ARG A 192 16.01 -5.46 -13.05
CA ARG A 192 16.34 -4.30 -12.23
C ARG A 192 15.07 -3.61 -11.76
N ARG A 193 15.06 -3.24 -10.48
CA ARG A 193 13.95 -2.50 -9.88
C ARG A 193 14.25 -1.01 -9.91
N SER A 194 13.20 -0.24 -10.13
CA SER A 194 13.28 1.21 -10.11
C SER A 194 12.12 1.79 -9.31
N ILE A 195 12.27 3.05 -8.90
CA ILE A 195 11.22 3.86 -8.28
C ILE A 195 11.14 5.21 -8.96
N THR A 196 9.92 5.66 -9.21
CA THR A 196 9.62 7.00 -9.75
C THR A 196 8.43 7.59 -9.01
N ILE A 197 8.53 8.86 -8.63
CA ILE A 197 7.41 9.60 -8.07
C ILE A 197 6.73 10.36 -9.21
N ARG A 198 5.58 9.84 -9.66
CA ARG A 198 4.83 10.40 -10.80
C ARG A 198 3.99 11.61 -10.40
N LYS A 199 3.53 11.63 -9.15
CA LYS A 199 2.70 12.67 -8.59
C LYS A 199 2.91 12.73 -7.09
N MET A 200 3.00 13.92 -6.54
CA MET A 200 2.94 14.14 -5.10
C MET A 200 2.39 15.54 -4.81
N ARG A 201 1.26 15.60 -4.13
CA ARG A 201 0.66 16.84 -3.66
C ARG A 201 1.33 17.29 -2.37
N PHE A 202 1.28 18.57 -2.09
CA PHE A 202 1.68 19.20 -0.82
C PHE A 202 3.19 19.22 -0.52
N THR A 203 4.05 18.68 -1.40
CA THR A 203 5.51 18.73 -1.26
C THR A 203 6.20 18.68 -2.62
N ARG A 204 7.46 19.11 -2.65
CA ARG A 204 8.32 18.94 -3.83
C ARG A 204 8.83 17.50 -3.88
N HIS A 205 9.05 17.01 -5.07
CA HIS A 205 9.59 15.67 -5.30
C HIS A 205 10.45 15.62 -6.55
N ASN A 206 11.36 14.67 -6.57
CA ASN A 206 12.16 14.32 -7.74
C ASN A 206 11.34 13.42 -8.67
N THR A 207 11.29 13.75 -9.95
CA THR A 207 10.55 12.99 -10.98
C THR A 207 11.43 12.01 -11.77
N LYS A 208 12.72 11.93 -11.46
CA LYS A 208 13.65 11.01 -12.12
C LYS A 208 13.39 9.57 -11.69
N VAL A 209 13.84 8.64 -12.51
CA VAL A 209 13.80 7.20 -12.20
C VAL A 209 15.08 6.85 -11.43
N HIS A 210 14.92 6.25 -10.26
CA HIS A 210 16.04 5.87 -9.40
C HIS A 210 16.09 4.35 -9.20
N PRO A 211 17.30 3.76 -9.07
CA PRO A 211 17.44 2.35 -8.72
C PRO A 211 16.85 2.05 -7.34
N LEU A 212 16.12 0.94 -7.24
CA LEU A 212 15.61 0.40 -6.01
C LEU A 212 16.29 -0.94 -5.72
N LEU A 213 17.03 -1.00 -4.63
CA LEU A 213 17.76 -2.21 -4.21
C LEU A 213 17.03 -2.88 -3.06
N ILE A 214 17.02 -4.22 -3.06
CA ILE A 214 16.61 -5.03 -1.92
C ILE A 214 17.86 -5.51 -1.21
N THR A 215 18.03 -5.11 0.04
CA THR A 215 19.15 -5.48 0.90
C THR A 215 18.67 -6.35 2.06
N PRO A 216 19.56 -6.98 2.85
CA PRO A 216 19.16 -7.69 4.06
C PRO A 216 18.39 -6.83 5.08
N ASN A 217 18.49 -5.50 4.99
CA ASN A 217 17.81 -4.54 5.87
C ASN A 217 16.60 -3.86 5.20
N GLY A 218 16.08 -4.41 4.11
CA GLY A 218 14.94 -3.88 3.37
C GLY A 218 15.33 -3.11 2.10
N ILE A 219 14.45 -2.20 1.68
CA ILE A 219 14.62 -1.39 0.48
C ILE A 219 15.59 -0.24 0.74
N VAL A 220 16.50 -0.06 -0.20
CA VAL A 220 17.36 1.12 -0.32
C VAL A 220 17.14 1.76 -1.68
N ILE A 221 17.04 3.08 -1.72
CA ILE A 221 16.91 3.86 -2.95
C ILE A 221 18.20 4.62 -3.17
N GLU A 222 18.81 4.44 -4.33
CA GLU A 222 20.00 5.19 -4.74
C GLU A 222 19.58 6.54 -5.34
N ALA A 223 19.26 7.49 -4.46
CA ALA A 223 18.71 8.79 -4.86
C ALA A 223 19.69 9.66 -5.68
N GLU A 224 20.99 9.43 -5.59
CA GLU A 224 22.03 10.10 -6.38
C GLU A 224 22.24 9.45 -7.76
N ALA A 225 21.83 8.18 -7.95
CA ALA A 225 21.91 7.48 -9.21
C ALA A 225 20.62 7.66 -10.02
N GLU A 226 20.78 7.67 -11.33
CA GLU A 226 19.64 7.68 -12.27
C GLU A 226 19.64 6.38 -13.08
N VAL A 227 18.45 5.85 -13.34
CA VAL A 227 18.21 4.76 -14.29
C VAL A 227 17.75 5.39 -15.59
N PHE A 228 18.37 5.01 -16.69
CA PHE A 228 18.06 5.52 -18.03
C PHE A 228 16.93 4.77 -18.66
#